data_207f4b0b6fe25f2d54d97ddbd1c5e6b9
#
_entry.id   207f4b0b6fe25f2d54d97ddbd1c5e6b9
#
_cell.length_a   1.000
_cell.length_b   1.000
_cell.length_c   1.000
_cell.angle_alpha   90.00
_cell.angle_beta   90.00
_cell.angle_gamma   90.00
#
_symmetry.space_group_name_H-M   'P 1'
#
loop_
_entity.id
_entity.type
_entity.pdbx_description
1 polymer ?
#
loop_
_entity_poly.entity_id
_entity_poly.type
_entity_poly.pdbx_seq_one_letter_code
_entity_poly.pdbx_strand_id
1 'polypeptide(L)'
;NLAAGEHVAIIGAGPIGLLAAMSAIAYGAEPIVIDVVDERLEFARELGVKYTINSARQDVVQKVSEYTKGRMAELVMECSGANAAVRSTLDIVANAGRITLTGWPKKETPLPTDAITRKEVDIRGARTSAGEFEEAIDLIYTGKVDVRKILTKVVTMDETPETIIDIEKNPGNYMKVNVVLD
;
A
#
# COMPACT_ATOMS: atom_id res chain seq x y z
N ASN A 1 -3.83 2.95 -15.31
CA ASN A 1 -3.57 4.38 -15.10
C ASN A 1 -4.43 4.87 -13.95
N LEU A 2 -3.85 5.68 -13.06
CA LEU A 2 -4.51 6.35 -11.95
C LEU A 2 -4.95 7.75 -12.40
N ALA A 3 -6.20 8.15 -12.08
CA ALA A 3 -6.69 9.48 -12.39
C ALA A 3 -6.79 10.35 -11.12
N ALA A 4 -6.64 11.65 -11.28
CA ALA A 4 -6.85 12.59 -10.18
C ALA A 4 -8.30 12.51 -9.65
N GLY A 5 -8.45 12.52 -8.33
CA GLY A 5 -9.74 12.37 -7.65
C GLY A 5 -10.25 10.94 -7.49
N GLU A 6 -9.56 9.92 -8.01
CA GLU A 6 -9.88 8.52 -7.72
C GLU A 6 -9.50 8.16 -6.27
N HIS A 7 -10.31 7.33 -5.62
CA HIS A 7 -9.95 6.72 -4.34
C HIS A 7 -9.13 5.44 -4.57
N VAL A 8 -8.01 5.35 -3.88
CA VAL A 8 -7.11 4.19 -3.96
C VAL A 8 -7.06 3.50 -2.60
N ALA A 9 -7.72 2.36 -2.45
CA ALA A 9 -7.58 1.56 -1.23
C ALA A 9 -6.26 0.77 -1.29
N ILE A 10 -5.40 0.98 -0.31
CA ILE A 10 -4.07 0.35 -0.22
C ILE A 10 -4.05 -0.52 1.03
N ILE A 11 -3.97 -1.85 0.84
CA ILE A 11 -3.94 -2.80 1.94
C ILE A 11 -2.50 -3.16 2.27
N GLY A 12 -2.09 -2.75 3.46
CA GLY A 12 -0.72 -2.85 3.97
C GLY A 12 -0.01 -1.50 4.00
N ALA A 13 0.33 -1.01 5.19
CA ALA A 13 1.09 0.22 5.44
C ALA A 13 2.60 -0.07 5.65
N GLY A 14 3.13 -1.04 4.92
CA GLY A 14 4.57 -1.28 4.79
C GLY A 14 5.21 -0.31 3.78
N PRO A 15 6.53 -0.44 3.52
CA PRO A 15 7.25 0.46 2.61
C PRO A 15 6.60 0.58 1.22
N ILE A 16 6.14 -0.55 0.66
CA ILE A 16 5.50 -0.59 -0.66
C ILE A 16 4.16 0.17 -0.64
N GLY A 17 3.31 -0.12 0.36
CA GLY A 17 2.02 0.55 0.47
C GLY A 17 2.12 2.03 0.74
N LEU A 18 3.09 2.46 1.57
CA LEU A 18 3.31 3.89 1.84
C LEU A 18 3.86 4.63 0.62
N LEU A 19 4.78 4.03 -0.14
CA LEU A 19 5.25 4.61 -1.40
C LEU A 19 4.12 4.69 -2.44
N ALA A 20 3.25 3.68 -2.50
CA ALA A 20 2.07 3.71 -3.34
C ALA A 20 1.10 4.84 -2.93
N ALA A 21 0.90 5.05 -1.62
CA ALA A 21 0.07 6.15 -1.12
C ALA A 21 0.65 7.53 -1.46
N MET A 22 1.97 7.72 -1.26
CA MET A 22 2.66 8.96 -1.62
C MET A 22 2.58 9.22 -3.12
N SER A 23 2.75 8.19 -3.96
CA SER A 23 2.59 8.30 -5.40
C SER A 23 1.14 8.64 -5.79
N ALA A 24 0.15 8.02 -5.16
CA ALA A 24 -1.26 8.34 -5.39
C ALA A 24 -1.55 9.81 -5.09
N ILE A 25 -1.05 10.35 -3.97
CA ILE A 25 -1.16 11.78 -3.63
C ILE A 25 -0.49 12.65 -4.71
N ALA A 26 0.71 12.27 -5.17
CA ALA A 26 1.44 13.02 -6.20
C ALA A 26 0.69 13.10 -7.54
N TYR A 27 -0.14 12.09 -7.85
CA TYR A 27 -1.04 12.07 -9.01
C TYR A 27 -2.41 12.71 -8.75
N GLY A 28 -2.63 13.25 -7.55
CA GLY A 28 -3.89 13.91 -7.19
C GLY A 28 -5.04 12.95 -6.86
N ALA A 29 -4.73 11.67 -6.59
CA ALA A 29 -5.69 10.70 -6.10
C ALA A 29 -5.79 10.72 -4.57
N GLU A 30 -6.85 10.12 -4.02
CA GLU A 30 -7.11 10.08 -2.59
C GLU A 30 -6.84 8.66 -2.02
N PRO A 31 -5.66 8.40 -1.43
CA PRO A 31 -5.37 7.09 -0.84
C PRO A 31 -6.15 6.85 0.45
N ILE A 32 -6.63 5.61 0.62
CA ILE A 32 -7.20 5.04 1.84
C ILE A 32 -6.28 3.91 2.28
N VAL A 33 -5.45 4.14 3.30
CA VAL A 33 -4.47 3.15 3.76
C VAL A 33 -5.09 2.26 4.85
N ILE A 34 -4.95 0.94 4.68
CA ILE A 34 -5.55 -0.09 5.53
C ILE A 34 -4.44 -0.95 6.10
N ASP A 35 -4.36 -1.05 7.41
CA ASP A 35 -3.40 -1.93 8.12
C ASP A 35 -4.02 -2.41 9.44
N VAL A 36 -3.36 -3.35 10.12
CA VAL A 36 -3.73 -3.83 11.47
C VAL A 36 -2.95 -3.11 12.58
N VAL A 37 -1.90 -2.37 12.24
CA VAL A 37 -0.95 -1.73 13.17
C VAL A 37 -1.21 -0.22 13.22
N ASP A 38 -1.59 0.28 14.40
CA ASP A 38 -1.94 1.71 14.56
C ASP A 38 -0.76 2.64 14.29
N GLU A 39 0.45 2.28 14.71
CA GLU A 39 1.66 3.08 14.52
C GLU A 39 1.97 3.29 13.04
N ARG A 40 1.73 2.28 12.20
CA ARG A 40 1.89 2.38 10.74
C ARG A 40 0.83 3.28 10.11
N LEU A 41 -0.39 3.25 10.63
CA LEU A 41 -1.46 4.12 10.17
C LEU A 41 -1.22 5.58 10.58
N GLU A 42 -0.66 5.81 11.77
CA GLU A 42 -0.23 7.14 12.19
C GLU A 42 0.87 7.67 11.27
N PHE A 43 1.87 6.84 11.01
CA PHE A 43 2.93 7.20 10.08
C PHE A 43 2.40 7.51 8.66
N ALA A 44 1.40 6.78 8.19
CA ALA A 44 0.73 7.10 6.93
C ALA A 44 0.09 8.51 6.95
N ARG A 45 -0.52 8.92 8.08
CA ARG A 45 -1.07 10.28 8.24
C ARG A 45 0.01 11.35 8.19
N GLU A 46 1.17 11.11 8.82
CA GLU A 46 2.34 12.02 8.76
C GLU A 46 2.85 12.20 7.33
N LEU A 47 2.68 11.18 6.47
CA LEU A 47 3.00 11.25 5.04
C LEU A 47 1.92 11.94 4.20
N GLY A 48 0.83 12.42 4.81
CA GLY A 48 -0.24 13.16 4.14
C GLY A 48 -1.45 12.32 3.74
N VAL A 49 -1.53 11.06 4.16
CA VAL A 49 -2.70 10.21 3.92
C VAL A 49 -3.87 10.69 4.81
N LYS A 50 -4.95 11.09 4.16
CA LYS A 50 -6.15 11.61 4.85
C LYS A 50 -7.01 10.50 5.47
N TYR A 51 -7.10 9.35 4.82
CA TYR A 51 -7.98 8.26 5.21
C TYR A 51 -7.17 7.02 5.60
N THR A 52 -7.34 6.58 6.84
CA THR A 52 -6.71 5.35 7.35
C THR A 52 -7.74 4.47 8.04
N ILE A 53 -7.58 3.15 7.93
CA ILE A 53 -8.50 2.16 8.51
C ILE A 53 -7.68 1.10 9.25
N ASN A 54 -7.94 0.90 10.55
CA ASN A 54 -7.40 -0.24 11.27
C ASN A 54 -8.34 -1.44 11.07
N SER A 55 -7.95 -2.39 10.22
CA SER A 55 -8.78 -3.55 9.87
C SER A 55 -8.96 -4.57 11.01
N ALA A 56 -8.17 -4.48 12.10
CA ALA A 56 -8.38 -5.29 13.29
C ALA A 56 -9.51 -4.77 14.20
N ARG A 57 -9.94 -3.51 14.01
CA ARG A 57 -10.88 -2.81 14.90
C ARG A 57 -12.09 -2.21 14.19
N GLN A 58 -12.01 -2.03 12.87
CA GLN A 58 -13.02 -1.32 12.08
C GLN A 58 -13.53 -2.21 10.94
N ASP A 59 -14.79 -2.04 10.58
CA ASP A 59 -15.33 -2.62 9.35
C ASP A 59 -14.77 -1.88 8.15
N VAL A 60 -13.91 -2.56 7.40
CA VAL A 60 -13.20 -1.98 6.24
C VAL A 60 -14.18 -1.61 5.14
N VAL A 61 -15.17 -2.46 4.86
CA VAL A 61 -16.15 -2.23 3.79
C VAL A 61 -16.99 -1.01 4.10
N GLN A 62 -17.48 -0.91 5.34
CA GLN A 62 -18.24 0.24 5.79
C GLN A 62 -17.41 1.52 5.69
N LYS A 63 -16.15 1.50 6.15
CA LYS A 63 -15.28 2.69 6.15
C LYS A 63 -14.89 3.13 4.74
N VAL A 64 -14.56 2.20 3.85
CA VAL A 64 -14.31 2.54 2.44
C VAL A 64 -15.57 3.14 1.82
N SER A 65 -16.74 2.56 2.06
CA SER A 65 -18.02 3.11 1.60
C SER A 65 -18.27 4.54 2.11
N GLU A 66 -18.03 4.80 3.40
CA GLU A 66 -18.14 6.13 4.00
C GLU A 66 -17.24 7.16 3.29
N TYR A 67 -15.94 6.84 3.13
CA TYR A 67 -14.96 7.75 2.53
C TYR A 67 -15.20 8.02 1.05
N THR A 68 -15.71 7.01 0.33
CA THR A 68 -16.01 7.10 -1.11
C THR A 68 -17.46 7.50 -1.41
N LYS A 69 -18.27 7.84 -0.39
CA LYS A 69 -19.69 8.18 -0.53
C LYS A 69 -20.50 7.09 -1.24
N GLY A 70 -20.23 5.83 -0.90
CA GLY A 70 -20.91 4.65 -1.43
C GLY A 70 -20.36 4.12 -2.77
N ARG A 71 -19.40 4.80 -3.41
CA ARG A 71 -18.84 4.37 -4.72
C ARG A 71 -17.86 3.22 -4.64
N MET A 72 -17.27 2.97 -3.48
CA MET A 72 -16.13 2.09 -3.25
C MET A 72 -14.85 2.60 -3.93
N ALA A 73 -13.72 1.90 -3.79
CA ALA A 73 -12.43 2.33 -4.31
C ALA A 73 -12.30 2.00 -5.81
N GLU A 74 -11.98 2.97 -6.64
CA GLU A 74 -11.76 2.79 -8.08
C GLU A 74 -10.52 1.94 -8.35
N LEU A 75 -9.53 2.00 -7.46
CA LEU A 75 -8.35 1.13 -7.48
C LEU A 75 -8.12 0.53 -6.09
N VAL A 76 -7.84 -0.77 -6.04
CA VAL A 76 -7.37 -1.44 -4.82
C VAL A 76 -5.97 -1.98 -5.06
N MET A 77 -5.02 -1.62 -4.21
CA MET A 77 -3.66 -2.15 -4.23
C MET A 77 -3.44 -3.06 -3.01
N GLU A 78 -3.20 -4.34 -3.26
CA GLU A 78 -2.84 -5.29 -2.23
C GLU A 78 -1.32 -5.35 -2.09
N CYS A 79 -0.81 -4.83 -0.96
CA CYS A 79 0.62 -4.68 -0.69
C CYS A 79 1.10 -5.50 0.53
N SER A 80 0.23 -6.26 1.18
CA SER A 80 0.56 -7.01 2.39
C SER A 80 0.98 -8.46 2.13
N GLY A 81 0.47 -9.08 1.07
CA GLY A 81 0.62 -10.51 0.79
C GLY A 81 -0.16 -11.42 1.72
N ALA A 82 -1.03 -10.90 2.57
CA ALA A 82 -1.89 -11.71 3.43
C ALA A 82 -3.07 -12.27 2.64
N ASN A 83 -3.31 -13.59 2.71
CA ASN A 83 -4.40 -14.22 1.96
C ASN A 83 -5.78 -13.58 2.24
N ALA A 84 -6.05 -13.21 3.50
CA ALA A 84 -7.29 -12.53 3.87
C ALA A 84 -7.41 -11.14 3.19
N ALA A 85 -6.30 -10.40 3.10
CA ALA A 85 -6.25 -9.11 2.43
C ALA A 85 -6.49 -9.23 0.92
N VAL A 86 -5.84 -10.21 0.27
CA VAL A 86 -6.08 -10.50 -1.17
C VAL A 86 -7.55 -10.77 -1.42
N ARG A 87 -8.20 -11.59 -0.57
CA ARG A 87 -9.62 -11.91 -0.73
C ARG A 87 -10.52 -10.67 -0.54
N SER A 88 -10.22 -9.83 0.45
CA SER A 88 -11.03 -8.65 0.78
C SER A 88 -10.96 -7.54 -0.28
N THR A 89 -10.02 -7.60 -1.22
CA THR A 89 -9.94 -6.62 -2.32
C THR A 89 -11.25 -6.52 -3.11
N LEU A 90 -11.91 -7.66 -3.34
CA LEU A 90 -13.19 -7.73 -4.07
C LEU A 90 -14.36 -7.13 -3.32
N ASP A 91 -14.28 -7.04 -1.98
CA ASP A 91 -15.34 -6.46 -1.16
C ASP A 91 -15.32 -4.92 -1.22
N ILE A 92 -14.13 -4.33 -1.39
CA ILE A 92 -13.91 -2.88 -1.33
C ILE A 92 -13.65 -2.20 -2.67
N VAL A 93 -13.49 -2.95 -3.75
CA VAL A 93 -13.35 -2.39 -5.10
C VAL A 93 -14.71 -1.95 -5.66
N ALA A 94 -14.73 -0.83 -6.38
CA ALA A 94 -15.89 -0.34 -7.10
C ALA A 94 -16.29 -1.27 -8.27
N ASN A 95 -17.49 -1.10 -8.81
CA ASN A 95 -17.87 -1.70 -10.09
C ASN A 95 -17.00 -1.11 -11.21
N ALA A 96 -16.59 -1.94 -12.16
CA ALA A 96 -15.62 -1.59 -13.21
C ALA A 96 -14.29 -1.05 -12.64
N GLY A 97 -13.97 -1.39 -11.38
CA GLY A 97 -12.74 -1.00 -10.71
C GLY A 97 -11.57 -1.91 -11.05
N ARG A 98 -10.41 -1.57 -10.48
CA ARG A 98 -9.14 -2.25 -10.74
C ARG A 98 -8.54 -2.77 -9.44
N ILE A 99 -7.97 -3.98 -9.49
CA ILE A 99 -7.20 -4.55 -8.38
C ILE A 99 -5.79 -4.83 -8.87
N THR A 100 -4.79 -4.35 -8.12
CA THR A 100 -3.38 -4.67 -8.35
C THR A 100 -2.85 -5.48 -7.17
N LEU A 101 -2.37 -6.69 -7.47
CA LEU A 101 -1.75 -7.58 -6.48
C LEU A 101 -0.23 -7.40 -6.54
N THR A 102 0.35 -6.74 -5.55
CA THR A 102 1.79 -6.52 -5.37
C THR A 102 2.37 -7.37 -4.25
N GLY A 103 1.55 -7.68 -3.25
CA GLY A 103 1.93 -8.58 -2.16
C GLY A 103 2.15 -10.00 -2.65
N TRP A 104 3.03 -10.76 -1.97
CA TRP A 104 3.30 -12.15 -2.31
C TRP A 104 2.66 -13.10 -1.29
N PRO A 105 1.47 -13.66 -1.57
CA PRO A 105 0.84 -14.57 -0.65
C PRO A 105 1.62 -15.88 -0.54
N LYS A 106 1.75 -16.39 0.70
CA LYS A 106 2.51 -17.63 0.98
C LYS A 106 1.75 -18.89 0.57
N LYS A 107 0.45 -18.80 0.34
CA LYS A 107 -0.43 -19.93 -0.03
C LYS A 107 -1.40 -19.48 -1.11
N GLU A 108 -2.00 -20.43 -1.77
CA GLU A 108 -3.10 -20.18 -2.70
C GLU A 108 -4.25 -19.42 -2.01
N THR A 109 -4.80 -18.43 -2.72
CA THR A 109 -5.95 -17.64 -2.25
C THR A 109 -7.14 -17.89 -3.17
N PRO A 110 -8.18 -18.57 -2.71
CA PRO A 110 -9.41 -18.71 -3.49
C PRO A 110 -10.12 -17.37 -3.58
N LEU A 111 -10.49 -16.97 -4.80
CA LEU A 111 -11.25 -15.75 -5.07
C LEU A 111 -12.65 -16.10 -5.57
N PRO A 112 -13.69 -15.35 -5.15
CA PRO A 112 -15.05 -15.51 -5.65
C PRO A 112 -15.15 -14.96 -7.09
N THR A 113 -15.02 -15.83 -8.08
CA THR A 113 -15.00 -15.43 -9.50
C THR A 113 -16.33 -14.82 -9.98
N ASP A 114 -17.44 -15.17 -9.34
CA ASP A 114 -18.75 -14.54 -9.56
C ASP A 114 -18.73 -13.04 -9.21
N ALA A 115 -18.01 -12.66 -8.16
CA ALA A 115 -17.85 -11.25 -7.79
C ALA A 115 -17.02 -10.48 -8.81
N ILE A 116 -15.98 -11.10 -9.38
CA ILE A 116 -15.16 -10.51 -10.45
C ILE A 116 -16.05 -10.20 -11.67
N THR A 117 -16.82 -11.21 -12.11
CA THR A 117 -17.71 -11.06 -13.27
C THR A 117 -18.82 -10.03 -13.02
N ARG A 118 -19.47 -10.10 -11.85
CA ARG A 118 -20.60 -9.21 -11.52
C ARG A 118 -20.20 -7.74 -11.39
N LYS A 119 -18.99 -7.48 -10.88
CA LYS A 119 -18.44 -6.12 -10.72
C LYS A 119 -17.64 -5.66 -11.93
N GLU A 120 -17.40 -6.48 -12.93
CA GLU A 120 -16.57 -6.18 -14.12
C GLU A 120 -15.16 -5.72 -13.73
N VAL A 121 -14.53 -6.41 -12.77
CA VAL A 121 -13.24 -5.99 -12.18
C VAL A 121 -12.05 -6.45 -13.01
N ASP A 122 -11.11 -5.55 -13.25
CA ASP A 122 -9.78 -5.87 -13.76
C ASP A 122 -8.85 -6.27 -12.61
N ILE A 123 -8.24 -7.47 -12.68
CA ILE A 123 -7.23 -7.92 -11.71
C ILE A 123 -5.90 -8.08 -12.41
N ARG A 124 -4.86 -7.43 -11.86
CA ARG A 124 -3.49 -7.48 -12.40
C ARG A 124 -2.49 -7.84 -11.31
N GLY A 125 -1.52 -8.67 -11.66
CA GLY A 125 -0.30 -8.85 -10.89
C GLY A 125 0.69 -7.73 -11.19
N ALA A 126 1.44 -7.30 -10.18
CA ALA A 126 2.56 -6.38 -10.36
C ALA A 126 3.80 -6.94 -9.66
N ARG A 127 4.92 -6.94 -10.37
CA ARG A 127 6.20 -7.39 -9.82
C ARG A 127 7.34 -6.58 -10.40
N THR A 128 8.24 -6.14 -9.52
CA THR A 128 9.49 -5.44 -9.85
C THR A 128 9.22 -4.16 -10.64
N SER A 129 9.42 -4.16 -11.95
CA SER A 129 9.23 -3.02 -12.83
C SER A 129 8.97 -3.51 -14.26
N ALA A 130 8.17 -2.76 -14.99
CA ALA A 130 7.89 -2.98 -16.41
C ALA A 130 8.06 -1.68 -17.23
N GLY A 131 9.03 -0.84 -16.85
CA GLY A 131 9.37 0.41 -17.54
C GLY A 131 9.10 1.70 -16.77
N GLU A 132 8.71 1.60 -15.48
CA GLU A 132 8.31 2.77 -14.67
C GLU A 132 9.48 3.48 -13.97
N PHE A 133 10.74 3.07 -14.19
CA PHE A 133 11.89 3.66 -13.50
C PHE A 133 12.06 5.15 -13.75
N GLU A 134 11.91 5.60 -15.00
CA GLU A 134 12.05 7.02 -15.37
C GLU A 134 11.00 7.87 -14.64
N GLU A 135 9.75 7.41 -14.63
CA GLU A 135 8.65 8.09 -13.96
C GLU A 135 8.85 8.14 -12.44
N ALA A 136 9.31 7.04 -11.83
CA ALA A 136 9.61 6.98 -10.40
C ALA A 136 10.76 7.93 -10.02
N ILE A 137 11.82 8.01 -10.84
CA ILE A 137 12.93 8.93 -10.64
C ILE A 137 12.44 10.38 -10.76
N ASP A 138 11.57 10.69 -11.73
CA ASP A 138 11.02 12.03 -11.91
C ASP A 138 10.17 12.47 -10.71
N LEU A 139 9.35 11.58 -10.15
CA LEU A 139 8.58 11.85 -8.93
C LEU A 139 9.48 12.21 -7.74
N ILE A 140 10.62 11.53 -7.61
CA ILE A 140 11.59 11.76 -6.54
C ILE A 140 12.38 13.06 -6.84
N TYR A 141 12.89 13.22 -8.05
CA TYR A 141 13.72 14.36 -8.44
C TYR A 141 12.95 15.68 -8.36
N THR A 142 11.70 15.68 -8.75
CA THR A 142 10.82 16.85 -8.67
C THR A 142 10.30 17.15 -7.25
N GLY A 143 10.61 16.28 -6.28
CA GLY A 143 10.16 16.42 -4.89
C GLY A 143 8.68 16.11 -4.67
N LYS A 144 7.97 15.57 -5.67
CA LYS A 144 6.57 15.15 -5.52
C LYS A 144 6.43 13.97 -4.56
N VAL A 145 7.45 13.10 -4.50
CA VAL A 145 7.56 12.00 -3.55
C VAL A 145 8.89 12.10 -2.82
N ASP A 146 8.88 12.42 -1.51
CA ASP A 146 10.07 12.44 -0.68
C ASP A 146 10.29 11.07 -0.02
N VAL A 147 11.01 10.19 -0.70
CA VAL A 147 11.30 8.83 -0.23
C VAL A 147 12.14 8.78 1.05
N ARG A 148 12.81 9.89 1.43
CA ARG A 148 13.61 9.96 2.66
C ARG A 148 12.73 9.85 3.90
N LYS A 149 11.47 10.25 3.80
CA LYS A 149 10.51 10.17 4.90
C LYS A 149 10.25 8.74 5.39
N ILE A 150 10.38 7.73 4.53
CA ILE A 150 10.21 6.33 4.94
C ILE A 150 11.53 5.68 5.40
N LEU A 151 12.67 6.35 5.23
CA LEU A 151 13.96 5.83 5.65
C LEU A 151 14.13 6.03 7.16
N THR A 152 13.99 4.95 7.92
CA THR A 152 14.04 5.00 9.39
C THR A 152 15.44 4.85 9.94
N LYS A 153 16.34 4.18 9.22
CA LYS A 153 17.73 3.98 9.65
C LYS A 153 18.66 3.80 8.45
N VAL A 154 19.87 4.31 8.60
CA VAL A 154 21.01 4.01 7.72
C VAL A 154 22.08 3.35 8.57
N VAL A 155 22.65 2.25 8.12
CA VAL A 155 23.64 1.47 8.85
C VAL A 155 24.80 1.06 7.94
N THR A 156 25.96 0.79 8.55
CA THR A 156 27.11 0.18 7.88
C THR A 156 26.94 -1.33 7.75
N MET A 157 27.84 -1.97 6.99
CA MET A 157 27.86 -3.45 6.90
C MET A 157 28.07 -4.10 8.27
N ASP A 158 28.93 -3.54 9.11
CA ASP A 158 29.23 -4.07 10.44
C ASP A 158 28.04 -4.01 11.40
N GLU A 159 27.20 -2.97 11.29
CA GLU A 159 25.99 -2.79 12.10
C GLU A 159 24.79 -3.62 11.60
N THR A 160 24.88 -4.17 10.39
CA THR A 160 23.75 -4.86 9.73
C THR A 160 23.25 -6.08 10.52
N PRO A 161 24.12 -6.99 11.07
CA PRO A 161 23.66 -8.17 11.79
C PRO A 161 22.82 -7.81 13.04
N GLU A 162 23.28 -6.85 13.83
CA GLU A 162 22.55 -6.38 15.02
C GLU A 162 21.24 -5.70 14.65
N THR A 163 21.26 -4.93 13.57
CA THR A 163 20.05 -4.24 13.07
C THR A 163 18.98 -5.24 12.58
N ILE A 164 19.38 -6.32 11.91
CA ILE A 164 18.44 -7.38 11.49
C ILE A 164 17.78 -8.02 12.71
N ILE A 165 18.55 -8.32 13.75
CA ILE A 165 18.03 -8.89 15.01
C ILE A 165 17.06 -7.90 15.68
N ASP A 166 17.36 -6.60 15.66
CA ASP A 166 16.50 -5.60 16.26
C ASP A 166 15.19 -5.41 15.44
N ILE A 167 15.24 -5.44 14.10
CA ILE A 167 14.07 -5.43 13.24
C ILE A 167 13.15 -6.61 13.55
N GLU A 168 13.71 -7.79 13.77
CA GLU A 168 12.92 -8.99 14.11
C GLU A 168 12.20 -8.83 15.45
N LYS A 169 12.86 -8.24 16.45
CA LYS A 169 12.30 -8.03 17.80
C LYS A 169 11.32 -6.84 17.85
N ASN A 170 11.59 -5.79 17.09
CA ASN A 170 10.90 -4.50 17.14
C ASN A 170 10.48 -4.03 15.73
N PRO A 171 9.68 -4.81 14.97
CA PRO A 171 9.38 -4.50 13.57
C PRO A 171 8.60 -3.18 13.37
N GLY A 172 7.91 -2.71 14.40
CA GLY A 172 7.19 -1.43 14.39
C GLY A 172 8.09 -0.19 14.33
N ASN A 173 9.36 -0.31 14.76
CA ASN A 173 10.30 0.80 14.76
C ASN A 173 10.97 1.04 13.39
N TYR A 174 10.75 0.14 12.44
CA TYR A 174 11.45 0.17 11.18
C TYR A 174 10.48 0.14 10.00
N MET A 175 10.65 1.12 9.10
CA MET A 175 9.94 1.13 7.82
C MET A 175 10.88 0.72 6.69
N LYS A 176 12.00 1.43 6.56
CA LYS A 176 13.05 1.12 5.59
C LYS A 176 14.42 1.34 6.23
N VAL A 177 15.31 0.37 6.09
CA VAL A 177 16.70 0.47 6.50
C VAL A 177 17.58 0.36 5.25
N ASN A 178 18.53 1.28 5.10
CA ASN A 178 19.54 1.23 4.06
C ASN A 178 20.89 0.84 4.67
N VAL A 179 21.59 -0.07 4.00
CA VAL A 179 22.98 -0.40 4.31
C VAL A 179 23.86 0.40 3.36
N VAL A 180 24.82 1.15 3.90
CA VAL A 180 25.83 1.84 3.11
C VAL A 180 27.09 1.00 3.05
N LEU A 181 27.69 0.99 1.87
CA LEU A 181 28.99 0.38 1.61
C LEU A 181 30.01 1.50 1.68
N ASP A 182 31.07 1.32 2.49
CA ASP A 182 32.19 2.25 2.58
C ASP A 182 33.02 2.26 1.29
#